data_de3d18c272afa2c51c14f2edbc43a631
#
_entry.id   de3d18c272afa2c51c14f2edbc43a631
#
_cell.length_a   1.000
_cell.length_b   1.000
_cell.length_c   1.000
_cell.angle_alpha   90.00
_cell.angle_beta   90.00
_cell.angle_gamma   90.00
#
_symmetry.space_group_name_H-M   'P 1'
#
loop_
_entity.id
_entity.type
_entity.pdbx_description
1 polymer ?
#
loop_
_entity_poly.entity_id
_entity_poly.type
_entity_poly.pdbx_seq_one_letter_code
_entity_poly.pdbx_strand_id
1 'polypeptide(L)' 'MLPSDPIMLLSVVNMKLRDSYASLAALCDDLDVSEEEIVSRLAEVGYAYSKERHQFVRVW' A
#
# COMPACT_ATOMS: atom_id res chain seq x y z
N MET A 1 -6.11 11.95 2.29
CA MET A 1 -7.06 10.86 2.15
C MET A 1 -6.69 9.95 0.98
N LEU A 2 -6.81 8.64 1.17
CA LEU A 2 -6.45 7.69 0.13
C LEU A 2 -7.63 7.40 -0.80
N PRO A 3 -7.34 7.12 -2.10
CA PRO A 3 -8.41 6.74 -3.03
C PRO A 3 -9.08 5.43 -2.62
N SER A 4 -10.35 5.28 -2.96
CA SER A 4 -11.06 4.02 -2.73
C SER A 4 -10.87 3.03 -3.87
N ASP A 5 -10.53 3.51 -5.06
CA ASP A 5 -10.24 2.65 -6.21
C ASP A 5 -8.94 1.87 -5.97
N PRO A 6 -8.95 0.53 -6.02
CA PRO A 6 -7.75 -0.25 -5.73
C PRO A 6 -6.54 0.07 -6.61
N ILE A 7 -6.75 0.37 -7.88
CA ILE A 7 -5.64 0.70 -8.78
C ILE A 7 -5.04 2.06 -8.44
N MET A 8 -5.88 3.04 -8.17
CA MET A 8 -5.42 4.35 -7.76
C MET A 8 -4.74 4.28 -6.39
N LEU A 9 -5.32 3.48 -5.48
CA LEU A 9 -4.75 3.25 -4.16
C LEU A 9 -3.34 2.65 -4.28
N LEU A 10 -3.17 1.66 -5.16
CA LEU A 10 -1.87 1.03 -5.40
C LEU A 10 -0.84 2.08 -5.82
N SER A 11 -1.18 2.93 -6.78
CA SER A 11 -0.28 3.98 -7.26
C SER A 11 0.14 4.93 -6.14
N VAL A 12 -0.83 5.40 -5.38
CA VAL A 12 -0.57 6.35 -4.29
C VAL A 12 0.26 5.72 -3.18
N VAL A 13 -0.11 4.52 -2.77
CA VAL A 13 0.60 3.82 -1.69
C VAL A 13 2.04 3.54 -2.09
N ASN A 14 2.26 3.01 -3.29
CA ASN A 14 3.61 2.71 -3.75
C ASN A 14 4.48 3.96 -3.87
N MET A 15 3.89 5.05 -4.35
CA MET A 15 4.60 6.32 -4.44
C MET A 15 5.04 6.80 -3.04
N LYS A 16 4.15 6.74 -2.08
CA LYS A 16 4.44 7.17 -0.71
C LYS A 16 5.48 6.26 -0.04
N LEU A 17 5.40 4.97 -0.26
CA LEU A 17 6.39 4.03 0.26
C LEU A 17 7.78 4.31 -0.29
N ARG A 18 7.85 4.65 -1.58
CA ARG A 18 9.13 4.96 -2.21
C ARG A 18 9.72 6.28 -1.70
N ASP A 19 8.88 7.29 -1.54
CA ASP A 19 9.37 8.66 -1.32
C ASP A 19 9.35 9.12 0.14
N SER A 20 8.45 8.60 0.97
CA SER A 20 8.16 9.25 2.25
C SER A 20 8.18 8.34 3.48
N TYR A 21 7.92 7.05 3.33
CA TYR A 21 7.77 6.17 4.49
C TYR A 21 8.72 4.99 4.46
N ALA A 22 9.25 4.66 5.63
CA ALA A 22 10.20 3.56 5.77
C ALA A 22 9.54 2.18 5.79
N SER A 23 8.23 2.12 6.01
CA SER A 23 7.51 0.85 6.05
C SER A 23 6.01 1.09 5.83
N LEU A 24 5.29 0.01 5.53
CA LEU A 24 3.84 0.09 5.40
C LEU A 24 3.20 0.48 6.73
N ALA A 25 3.72 -0.02 7.83
CA ALA A 25 3.22 0.33 9.16
C ALA A 25 3.36 1.83 9.43
N ALA A 26 4.49 2.42 9.05
CA ALA A 26 4.72 3.85 9.22
C ALA A 26 3.74 4.68 8.38
N LEU A 27 3.49 4.26 7.15
CA LEU A 27 2.53 4.92 6.28
C LEU A 27 1.12 4.89 6.87
N CYS A 28 0.70 3.72 7.32
CA CYS A 28 -0.64 3.53 7.87
C CYS A 28 -0.83 4.31 9.17
N ASP A 29 0.20 4.35 10.01
CA ASP A 29 0.16 5.09 11.26
C ASP A 29 0.01 6.59 11.00
N ASP A 30 0.80 7.13 10.08
CA ASP A 30 0.77 8.55 9.77
C ASP A 30 -0.55 8.99 9.12
N LEU A 31 -1.11 8.16 8.26
CA LEU A 31 -2.36 8.46 7.56
C LEU A 31 -3.59 8.02 8.35
N ASP A 32 -3.39 7.39 9.49
CA ASP A 32 -4.47 6.90 10.35
C ASP A 32 -5.41 5.96 9.61
N VAL A 33 -4.83 4.97 8.92
CA VAL A 33 -5.58 3.96 8.18
C VAL A 33 -5.15 2.57 8.61
N SER A 34 -6.04 1.60 8.40
CA SER A 34 -5.78 0.21 8.76
C SER A 34 -4.86 -0.45 7.73
N GLU A 35 -3.78 -1.05 8.20
CA GLU A 35 -2.87 -1.83 7.36
C GLU A 35 -3.61 -3.00 6.70
N GLU A 36 -4.47 -3.67 7.47
CA GLU A 36 -5.29 -4.77 6.96
C GLU A 36 -6.19 -4.34 5.83
N GLU A 37 -6.79 -3.17 5.94
CA GLU A 37 -7.68 -2.65 4.92
C GLU A 37 -6.92 -2.39 3.62
N ILE A 38 -5.75 -1.78 3.69
CA ILE A 38 -4.93 -1.52 2.51
C ILE A 38 -4.50 -2.83 1.86
N VAL A 39 -3.98 -3.77 2.65
CA VAL A 39 -3.55 -5.07 2.15
C VAL A 39 -4.70 -5.80 1.49
N SER A 40 -5.87 -5.80 2.12
CA SER A 40 -7.06 -6.47 1.61
C SER A 40 -7.52 -5.88 0.28
N ARG A 41 -7.58 -4.56 0.17
CA ARG A 41 -8.00 -3.90 -1.06
C ARG A 41 -7.03 -4.16 -2.22
N LEU A 42 -5.74 -4.14 -1.95
CA LEU A 42 -4.75 -4.38 -2.99
C LEU A 42 -4.65 -5.86 -3.37
N ALA A 43 -4.96 -6.75 -2.44
CA ALA A 43 -5.06 -8.18 -2.74
C ALA A 43 -6.15 -8.48 -3.75
N GLU A 44 -7.23 -7.70 -3.75
CA GLU A 44 -8.34 -7.88 -4.70
C GLU A 44 -7.91 -7.69 -6.15
N VAL A 45 -6.86 -6.93 -6.38
CA VAL A 45 -6.32 -6.69 -7.73
C VAL A 45 -4.99 -7.40 -7.96
N GLY A 46 -4.66 -8.35 -7.09
CA GLY A 46 -3.51 -9.22 -7.27
C GLY A 46 -2.18 -8.67 -6.80
N TYR A 47 -2.19 -7.78 -5.81
CA TYR A 47 -0.96 -7.19 -5.28
C TYR A 47 -0.79 -7.50 -3.79
N ALA A 48 0.46 -7.75 -3.40
CA ALA A 48 0.81 -7.99 -2.01
C ALA A 48 2.07 -7.19 -1.66
N TYR A 49 2.20 -6.84 -0.39
CA TYR A 49 3.35 -6.08 0.08
C TYR A 49 4.60 -6.94 0.11
N SER A 50 5.67 -6.42 -0.47
CA SER A 50 6.99 -7.05 -0.45
C SER A 50 7.92 -6.23 0.44
N LYS A 51 8.38 -6.82 1.53
CA LYS A 51 9.31 -6.16 2.44
C LYS A 51 10.66 -5.91 1.78
N GLU A 52 11.07 -6.83 0.91
CA GLU A 52 12.34 -6.72 0.21
C GLU A 52 12.37 -5.55 -0.76
N ARG A 53 11.26 -5.34 -1.46
CA ARG A 53 11.15 -4.28 -2.46
C ARG A 53 10.61 -2.98 -1.88
N HIS A 54 10.04 -3.06 -0.69
CA HIS A 54 9.43 -1.91 -0.04
C HIS A 54 8.28 -1.34 -0.85
N GLN A 55 7.53 -2.22 -1.49
CA GLN A 55 6.47 -1.88 -2.44
C GLN A 55 5.42 -2.97 -2.46
N PHE A 56 4.23 -2.63 -2.94
CA PHE A 56 3.26 -3.65 -3.31
C PHE A 56 3.63 -4.15 -4.69
N VAL A 57 3.68 -5.46 -4.86
CA VAL A 57 4.08 -6.10 -6.11
C VAL A 57 2.99 -7.07 -6.54
N ARG A 58 2.90 -7.28 -7.84
CA ARG A 58 1.92 -8.19 -8.38
C ARG A 58 2.30 -9.64 -8.05
N VAL A 59 1.33 -10.40 -7.53
CA VAL A 59 1.55 -11.80 -7.12
C VAL A 59 0.69 -12.79 -7.91
N TRP A 60 -0.27 -12.31 -8.69
CA TRP A 60 -1.07 -13.19 -9.58
C TRP A 60 -1.83 -12.40 -10.64
#